data_4671d001fea9b237c87b028ef99b6dd3
#
_entry.id   4671d001fea9b237c87b028ef99b6dd3
#
_cell.length_a   1.000
_cell.length_b   1.000
_cell.length_c   1.000
_cell.angle_alpha   90.00
_cell.angle_beta   90.00
_cell.angle_gamma   90.00
#
_symmetry.space_group_name_H-M   'P 1'
#
loop_
_entity.id
_entity.type
_entity.pdbx_description
1 polymer ?
#
loop_
_entity_poly.entity_id
_entity_poly.type
_entity_poly.pdbx_seq_one_letter_code
_entity_poly.pdbx_strand_id
1 'polypeptide(L)'
;MDPTNVSLRLSNGKLTKIYERVEEEGSPGLLVGPETLIFDNNGTMYTLTEQSKLVSITDFRQKRDDDASIITAKVTEVADLGIGRSIGGKFDSGSCLYFADILKGLCRICLDRTPKPVVELVASRFQLEDGSWSDVTYADDVDVGPRTGHVYFSDATDVKIDRDLKTGKWDIWYPSKLEGIRGLKSGRLLRYKPETGEVDLIASGAHFANGVAVDAQESFVVFTSTFEGKVMKYHLTGEKEGQLETILTDFPGFLDGIDCSFDSSLCFVAMPAPATPELKALFAIRPAILSRLIRTILMLLPRGLTPDAKPYGGVAIVHRGDEFSKPSVKQIYQDPTGIDISVITGVTEGPDGKLYLGSLHNDFIGVLDYQ
;
A
#
# COMPACT_ATOMS: atom_id res chain seq x y z
N MET A 1 10.29 -21.53 -9.51
CA MET A 1 10.59 -20.90 -10.83
C MET A 1 11.80 -20.01 -10.63
N ASP A 2 12.74 -20.03 -11.56
CA ASP A 2 13.87 -19.09 -11.55
C ASP A 2 13.33 -17.67 -11.79
N PRO A 3 13.43 -16.75 -10.83
CA PRO A 3 12.89 -15.40 -10.98
C PRO A 3 13.54 -14.60 -12.10
N THR A 4 14.67 -15.06 -12.66
CA THR A 4 15.38 -14.38 -13.74
C THR A 4 14.68 -14.52 -15.10
N ASN A 5 13.84 -15.53 -15.30
CA ASN A 5 13.16 -15.78 -16.58
C ASN A 5 11.84 -15.04 -16.76
N VAL A 6 11.32 -14.38 -15.73
CA VAL A 6 10.00 -13.70 -15.74
C VAL A 6 10.14 -12.19 -15.50
N SER A 7 11.37 -11.68 -15.35
CA SER A 7 11.62 -10.29 -15.00
C SER A 7 11.92 -9.43 -16.22
N LEU A 8 11.15 -8.35 -16.40
CA LEU A 8 11.36 -7.31 -17.40
C LEU A 8 11.78 -6.00 -16.73
N ARG A 9 12.58 -5.18 -17.40
CA ARG A 9 12.88 -3.83 -16.92
C ARG A 9 11.71 -2.91 -17.21
N LEU A 10 11.32 -2.10 -16.24
CA LEU A 10 10.31 -1.04 -16.39
C LEU A 10 10.69 -0.04 -17.50
N SER A 11 12.00 0.23 -17.68
CA SER A 11 12.54 1.16 -18.69
C SER A 11 12.47 0.68 -20.14
N ASN A 12 11.99 -0.53 -20.42
CA ASN A 12 11.91 -1.05 -21.80
C ASN A 12 10.77 -0.40 -22.64
N GLY A 13 10.53 0.90 -22.48
CA GLY A 13 9.57 1.69 -23.27
C GLY A 13 8.10 1.56 -22.84
N LYS A 14 7.84 0.84 -21.73
CA LYS A 14 6.48 0.63 -21.23
C LYS A 14 6.08 1.57 -20.08
N LEU A 15 7.04 2.29 -19.49
CA LEU A 15 6.79 3.19 -18.38
C LEU A 15 6.56 4.61 -18.88
N THR A 16 5.39 5.16 -18.60
CA THR A 16 5.06 6.58 -18.77
C THR A 16 5.00 7.25 -17.40
N LYS A 17 5.38 8.52 -17.32
CA LYS A 17 5.35 9.29 -16.06
C LYS A 17 4.37 10.44 -16.19
N ILE A 18 3.48 10.57 -15.20
CA ILE A 18 2.54 11.70 -15.10
C ILE A 18 3.05 12.64 -14.03
N TYR A 19 3.38 13.86 -14.43
CA TYR A 19 3.79 14.95 -13.56
C TYR A 19 2.68 15.99 -13.39
N GLU A 20 2.68 16.66 -12.25
CA GLU A 20 1.83 17.82 -12.04
C GLU A 20 2.23 18.94 -13.02
N ARG A 21 1.21 19.57 -13.65
CA ARG A 21 1.39 20.78 -14.42
C ARG A 21 1.28 21.99 -13.48
N VAL A 22 2.41 22.58 -13.14
CA VAL A 22 2.49 23.78 -12.33
C VAL A 22 2.20 24.99 -13.21
N GLU A 23 1.15 25.76 -12.89
CA GLU A 23 0.74 26.93 -13.67
C GLU A 23 1.57 28.19 -13.32
N GLU A 24 2.10 28.27 -12.10
CA GLU A 24 2.96 29.36 -11.64
C GLU A 24 4.34 28.82 -11.23
N GLU A 25 5.39 29.37 -11.84
CA GLU A 25 6.76 28.99 -11.54
C GLU A 25 7.10 29.30 -10.06
N GLY A 26 7.55 28.27 -9.32
CA GLY A 26 7.90 28.37 -7.91
C GLY A 26 6.78 28.02 -6.92
N SER A 27 5.57 27.68 -7.38
CA SER A 27 4.54 27.11 -6.52
C SER A 27 4.94 25.72 -6.06
N PRO A 28 4.77 25.37 -4.76
CA PRO A 28 4.99 23.99 -4.32
C PRO A 28 3.96 23.07 -4.96
N GLY A 29 4.42 22.01 -5.62
CA GLY A 29 3.56 21.01 -6.20
C GLY A 29 2.71 20.29 -5.15
N LEU A 30 1.53 19.85 -5.54
CA LEU A 30 0.65 19.04 -4.70
C LEU A 30 0.97 17.54 -4.84
N LEU A 31 1.48 17.12 -5.99
CA LEU A 31 1.76 15.71 -6.28
C LEU A 31 3.09 15.27 -5.67
N VAL A 32 3.14 15.13 -4.36
CA VAL A 32 4.32 14.69 -3.61
C VAL A 32 4.00 13.41 -2.84
N GLY A 33 4.76 12.35 -3.09
CA GLY A 33 4.57 11.05 -2.48
C GLY A 33 3.17 10.47 -2.74
N PRO A 34 2.70 10.40 -4.00
CA PRO A 34 1.41 9.82 -4.35
C PRO A 34 1.47 8.30 -4.21
N GLU A 35 1.13 7.78 -3.04
CA GLU A 35 1.27 6.36 -2.76
C GLU A 35 0.21 5.52 -3.44
N THR A 36 -1.05 5.75 -3.09
CA THR A 36 -2.17 4.98 -3.61
C THR A 36 -2.91 5.76 -4.67
N LEU A 37 -3.15 5.14 -5.82
CA LEU A 37 -3.98 5.68 -6.89
C LEU A 37 -5.38 5.10 -6.76
N ILE A 38 -6.37 5.98 -6.71
CA ILE A 38 -7.75 5.62 -6.41
C ILE A 38 -8.61 6.14 -7.56
N PHE A 39 -9.46 5.29 -8.12
CA PHE A 39 -10.43 5.70 -9.14
C PHE A 39 -11.84 5.71 -8.53
N ASP A 40 -12.59 6.78 -8.77
CA ASP A 40 -14.02 6.81 -8.45
C ASP A 40 -14.83 6.07 -9.51
N ASN A 41 -16.12 5.93 -9.28
CA ASN A 41 -17.05 5.24 -10.19
C ASN A 41 -17.19 5.92 -11.58
N ASN A 42 -16.70 7.15 -11.73
CA ASN A 42 -16.68 7.91 -13.00
C ASN A 42 -15.30 7.79 -13.70
N GLY A 43 -14.35 7.08 -13.11
CA GLY A 43 -12.99 6.95 -13.62
C GLY A 43 -12.10 8.17 -13.35
N THR A 44 -12.51 9.07 -12.46
CA THR A 44 -11.64 10.17 -12.02
C THR A 44 -10.54 9.62 -11.11
N MET A 45 -9.31 9.98 -11.39
CA MET A 45 -8.16 9.58 -10.58
C MET A 45 -7.96 10.51 -9.39
N TYR A 46 -7.73 9.91 -8.23
CA TYR A 46 -7.35 10.58 -6.99
C TYR A 46 -6.09 9.96 -6.40
N THR A 47 -5.42 10.72 -5.54
CA THR A 47 -4.35 10.20 -4.69
C THR A 47 -4.28 10.95 -3.36
N LEU A 48 -3.62 10.30 -2.41
CA LEU A 48 -3.28 10.85 -1.10
C LEU A 48 -1.82 11.28 -1.12
N THR A 49 -1.53 12.50 -0.66
CA THR A 49 -0.19 13.09 -0.77
C THR A 49 0.55 13.14 0.56
N GLU A 50 1.88 13.36 0.53
CA GLU A 50 2.70 13.51 1.73
C GLU A 50 2.18 14.60 2.68
N GLN A 51 1.51 15.61 2.14
CA GLN A 51 0.96 16.74 2.92
C GLN A 51 -0.42 16.43 3.52
N SER A 52 -0.86 15.16 3.51
CA SER A 52 -2.21 14.74 3.92
C SER A 52 -3.31 15.48 3.17
N LYS A 53 -3.17 15.59 1.86
CA LYS A 53 -4.17 16.12 0.95
C LYS A 53 -4.78 15.01 0.13
N LEU A 54 -6.09 15.07 -0.08
CA LEU A 54 -6.76 14.36 -1.16
C LEU A 54 -6.75 15.26 -2.39
N VAL A 55 -6.14 14.78 -3.47
CA VAL A 55 -6.09 15.51 -4.74
C VAL A 55 -6.72 14.70 -5.86
N SER A 56 -7.35 15.39 -6.81
CA SER A 56 -7.81 14.82 -8.07
C SER A 56 -6.84 15.15 -9.20
N ILE A 57 -6.72 14.22 -10.16
CA ILE A 57 -5.77 14.30 -11.28
C ILE A 57 -6.57 14.23 -12.58
N THR A 58 -6.52 15.30 -13.35
CA THR A 58 -7.36 15.50 -14.56
C THR A 58 -6.59 16.22 -15.66
N ASP A 59 -7.18 16.42 -16.82
CA ASP A 59 -6.64 17.18 -17.94
C ASP A 59 -5.21 16.76 -18.31
N PHE A 60 -5.08 15.47 -18.68
CA PHE A 60 -3.82 14.87 -19.10
C PHE A 60 -3.39 15.43 -20.45
N ARG A 61 -2.13 15.90 -20.56
CA ARG A 61 -1.54 16.43 -21.79
C ARG A 61 -0.17 15.84 -22.01
N GLN A 62 0.09 15.37 -23.21
CA GLN A 62 1.42 14.96 -23.59
C GLN A 62 2.35 16.18 -23.61
N LYS A 63 3.55 16.05 -23.03
CA LYS A 63 4.56 17.10 -23.10
C LYS A 63 5.01 17.27 -24.56
N ARG A 64 5.12 18.51 -25.05
CA ARG A 64 5.37 18.83 -26.46
C ARG A 64 6.77 18.45 -26.98
N ASP A 65 7.68 18.05 -26.09
CA ASP A 65 9.00 17.55 -26.49
C ASP A 65 8.85 16.08 -26.90
N ASP A 66 9.70 15.62 -27.82
CA ASP A 66 9.64 14.29 -28.50
C ASP A 66 9.64 13.06 -27.57
N ASP A 67 9.50 13.23 -26.27
CA ASP A 67 9.45 12.16 -25.30
C ASP A 67 7.99 11.75 -24.99
N ALA A 68 7.51 10.73 -25.70
CA ALA A 68 6.19 10.16 -25.52
C ALA A 68 5.97 9.54 -24.11
N SER A 69 7.02 9.41 -23.32
CA SER A 69 6.98 8.84 -21.98
C SER A 69 6.60 9.84 -20.88
N ILE A 70 6.41 11.13 -21.20
CA ILE A 70 6.08 12.17 -20.24
C ILE A 70 4.70 12.78 -20.53
N ILE A 71 3.82 12.69 -19.55
CA ILE A 71 2.50 13.33 -19.53
C ILE A 71 2.47 14.35 -18.39
N THR A 72 1.80 15.47 -18.61
CA THR A 72 1.47 16.42 -17.54
C THR A 72 -0.02 16.39 -17.26
N ALA A 73 -0.42 16.59 -16.01
CA ALA A 73 -1.82 16.61 -15.59
C ALA A 73 -2.11 17.81 -14.69
N LYS A 74 -3.36 18.23 -14.66
CA LYS A 74 -3.84 19.17 -13.66
C LYS A 74 -4.09 18.42 -12.35
N VAL A 75 -3.46 18.87 -11.28
CA VAL A 75 -3.66 18.37 -9.93
C VAL A 75 -4.45 19.42 -9.15
N THR A 76 -5.53 19.00 -8.51
CA THR A 76 -6.42 19.91 -7.78
C THR A 76 -6.67 19.36 -6.38
N GLU A 77 -6.45 20.18 -5.35
CA GLU A 77 -6.82 19.83 -3.98
C GLU A 77 -8.33 19.69 -3.86
N VAL A 78 -8.79 18.52 -3.42
CA VAL A 78 -10.20 18.21 -3.15
C VAL A 78 -10.51 18.43 -1.68
N ALA A 79 -9.61 17.99 -0.80
CA ALA A 79 -9.75 18.14 0.63
C ALA A 79 -8.39 18.15 1.36
N ASP A 80 -8.32 18.93 2.42
CA ASP A 80 -7.30 18.82 3.44
C ASP A 80 -7.73 17.77 4.47
N LEU A 81 -6.98 16.69 4.59
CA LEU A 81 -7.28 15.59 5.50
C LEU A 81 -6.79 15.84 6.93
N GLY A 82 -6.12 16.99 7.15
CA GLY A 82 -5.64 17.42 8.44
C GLY A 82 -4.33 16.76 8.86
N ILE A 83 -4.00 16.89 10.16
CA ILE A 83 -2.75 16.36 10.71
C ILE A 83 -2.76 14.83 10.61
N GLY A 84 -1.75 14.26 9.96
CA GLY A 84 -1.57 12.82 9.78
C GLY A 84 -0.69 12.49 8.59
N ARG A 85 -0.74 11.28 8.14
CA ARG A 85 -0.21 10.81 6.87
C ARG A 85 -1.17 9.73 6.35
N SER A 86 -2.03 10.14 5.44
CA SER A 86 -2.96 9.23 4.80
C SER A 86 -2.26 8.56 3.62
N ILE A 87 -2.39 7.25 3.49
CA ILE A 87 -1.63 6.42 2.53
C ILE A 87 -2.54 5.52 1.69
N GLY A 88 -3.19 4.49 2.22
CA GLY A 88 -4.08 3.61 1.48
C GLY A 88 -5.52 4.12 1.44
N GLY A 89 -6.29 3.79 0.40
CA GLY A 89 -7.69 4.16 0.34
C GLY A 89 -8.48 3.60 -0.82
N LYS A 90 -9.81 3.50 -0.63
CA LYS A 90 -10.77 2.99 -1.61
C LYS A 90 -12.10 3.70 -1.50
N PHE A 91 -12.72 4.02 -2.63
CA PHE A 91 -14.12 4.47 -2.66
C PHE A 91 -15.07 3.30 -2.39
N ASP A 92 -16.16 3.58 -1.68
CA ASP A 92 -17.31 2.68 -1.62
C ASP A 92 -18.12 2.74 -2.94
N SER A 93 -19.24 2.02 -2.99
CA SER A 93 -20.14 2.06 -4.14
C SER A 93 -20.86 3.43 -4.34
N GLY A 94 -20.71 4.33 -3.36
CA GLY A 94 -21.21 5.69 -3.40
C GLY A 94 -20.09 6.70 -3.71
N SER A 95 -20.03 7.76 -2.93
CA SER A 95 -19.05 8.85 -3.07
C SER A 95 -18.15 9.01 -1.86
N CYS A 96 -18.14 8.03 -0.94
CA CYS A 96 -17.32 8.07 0.26
C CYS A 96 -16.02 7.33 0.03
N LEU A 97 -14.91 8.01 0.27
CA LEU A 97 -13.57 7.44 0.32
C LEU A 97 -13.27 7.00 1.76
N TYR A 98 -13.02 5.71 1.97
CA TYR A 98 -12.37 5.22 3.15
C TYR A 98 -10.87 5.25 2.94
N PHE A 99 -10.12 5.67 3.95
CA PHE A 99 -8.66 5.77 3.84
C PHE A 99 -7.97 5.46 5.17
N ALA A 100 -6.79 4.86 5.07
CA ALA A 100 -5.91 4.60 6.17
C ALA A 100 -5.05 5.84 6.45
N ASP A 101 -5.05 6.29 7.70
CA ASP A 101 -4.14 7.33 8.18
C ASP A 101 -3.29 6.75 9.29
N ILE A 102 -1.98 6.72 9.08
CA ILE A 102 -1.03 6.06 9.98
C ILE A 102 -0.98 6.65 11.39
N LEU A 103 -1.56 7.83 11.60
CA LEU A 103 -1.63 8.47 12.91
C LEU A 103 -3.01 8.32 13.55
N LYS A 104 -4.07 8.29 12.75
CA LYS A 104 -5.46 8.35 13.22
C LYS A 104 -6.13 6.98 13.23
N GLY A 105 -5.78 6.10 12.28
CA GLY A 105 -6.48 4.85 11.99
C GLY A 105 -7.33 4.93 10.73
N LEU A 106 -8.47 4.23 10.69
CA LEU A 106 -9.39 4.27 9.55
C LEU A 106 -10.22 5.55 9.58
N CYS A 107 -10.19 6.29 8.48
CA CYS A 107 -10.94 7.53 8.28
C CYS A 107 -11.88 7.40 7.06
N ARG A 108 -12.83 8.32 6.97
CA ARG A 108 -13.76 8.44 5.84
C ARG A 108 -14.00 9.90 5.46
N ILE A 109 -14.18 10.16 4.15
CA ILE A 109 -14.63 11.44 3.62
C ILE A 109 -15.62 11.19 2.49
N CYS A 110 -16.81 11.83 2.51
CA CYS A 110 -17.82 11.70 1.46
C CYS A 110 -17.80 12.98 0.63
N LEU A 111 -17.52 12.86 -0.68
CA LEU A 111 -17.28 14.01 -1.56
C LEU A 111 -18.56 14.72 -2.00
N ASP A 112 -19.72 14.06 -1.92
CA ASP A 112 -21.04 14.62 -2.26
C ASP A 112 -21.66 15.46 -1.14
N ARG A 113 -21.07 15.50 0.05
CA ARG A 113 -21.60 16.26 1.19
C ARG A 113 -21.37 17.76 1.03
N THR A 114 -22.43 18.53 1.17
CA THR A 114 -22.41 19.98 1.12
C THR A 114 -22.62 20.59 2.51
N PRO A 115 -22.07 21.77 2.82
CA PRO A 115 -21.34 22.68 1.92
C PRO A 115 -19.86 22.30 1.68
N LYS A 116 -19.28 21.41 2.48
CA LYS A 116 -17.89 20.96 2.34
C LYS A 116 -17.73 19.54 2.88
N PRO A 117 -16.98 18.67 2.20
CA PRO A 117 -16.61 17.35 2.72
C PRO A 117 -15.90 17.45 4.08
N VAL A 118 -16.23 16.55 5.00
CA VAL A 118 -15.63 16.49 6.35
C VAL A 118 -15.00 15.13 6.54
N VAL A 119 -13.77 15.14 7.07
CA VAL A 119 -13.08 13.92 7.47
C VAL A 119 -13.68 13.40 8.76
N GLU A 120 -14.10 12.15 8.74
CA GLU A 120 -14.64 11.41 9.89
C GLU A 120 -13.62 10.36 10.32
N LEU A 121 -13.28 10.31 11.61
CA LEU A 121 -12.55 9.20 12.20
C LEU A 121 -13.53 8.04 12.39
N VAL A 122 -13.28 6.94 11.69
CA VAL A 122 -14.15 5.76 11.69
C VAL A 122 -13.72 4.75 12.75
N ALA A 123 -12.43 4.43 12.79
CA ALA A 123 -11.88 3.47 13.74
C ALA A 123 -10.44 3.81 14.12
N SER A 124 -10.19 3.97 15.42
CA SER A 124 -8.84 4.12 16.00
C SER A 124 -8.49 3.03 17.00
N ARG A 125 -9.42 2.11 17.28
CA ARG A 125 -9.24 0.97 18.19
C ARG A 125 -10.24 -0.12 17.88
N PHE A 126 -9.95 -1.33 18.33
CA PHE A 126 -10.80 -2.50 18.22
C PHE A 126 -10.76 -3.34 19.51
N GLN A 127 -11.73 -4.21 19.67
CA GLN A 127 -11.81 -5.09 20.84
C GLN A 127 -11.16 -6.44 20.54
N LEU A 128 -10.34 -6.92 21.49
CA LEU A 128 -9.76 -8.26 21.46
C LEU A 128 -10.76 -9.30 21.99
N GLU A 129 -10.50 -10.59 21.75
CA GLU A 129 -11.36 -11.69 22.20
C GLU A 129 -11.56 -11.72 23.72
N ASP A 130 -10.59 -11.27 24.51
CA ASP A 130 -10.66 -11.17 25.96
C ASP A 130 -11.47 -9.96 26.45
N GLY A 131 -12.01 -9.15 25.54
CA GLY A 131 -12.77 -7.94 25.83
C GLY A 131 -11.92 -6.69 26.05
N SER A 132 -10.60 -6.80 26.06
CA SER A 132 -9.71 -5.63 26.14
C SER A 132 -9.67 -4.84 24.85
N TRP A 133 -9.27 -3.57 24.93
CA TRP A 133 -9.13 -2.68 23.76
C TRP A 133 -7.68 -2.61 23.30
N SER A 134 -7.49 -2.66 21.97
CA SER A 134 -6.22 -2.40 21.31
C SER A 134 -6.34 -1.21 20.36
N ASP A 135 -5.33 -0.36 20.34
CA ASP A 135 -5.27 0.76 19.38
C ASP A 135 -4.98 0.23 17.98
N VAL A 136 -5.54 0.87 16.96
CA VAL A 136 -5.02 0.85 15.59
C VAL A 136 -3.79 1.76 15.60
N THR A 137 -2.63 1.18 15.32
CA THR A 137 -1.35 1.86 15.57
C THR A 137 -0.73 2.43 14.30
N TYR A 138 -0.89 1.70 13.18
CA TYR A 138 -0.33 2.05 11.88
C TYR A 138 -1.27 1.52 10.79
N ALA A 139 -2.41 2.20 10.59
CA ALA A 139 -3.30 1.88 9.48
C ALA A 139 -2.57 2.15 8.15
N ASP A 140 -2.53 1.16 7.26
CA ASP A 140 -1.68 1.20 6.06
C ASP A 140 -2.54 1.18 4.79
N ASP A 141 -3.28 0.13 4.50
CA ASP A 141 -4.08 0.01 3.29
C ASP A 141 -5.53 -0.35 3.56
N VAL A 142 -6.41 -0.06 2.59
CA VAL A 142 -7.87 -0.20 2.70
C VAL A 142 -8.45 -0.74 1.42
N ASP A 143 -9.35 -1.71 1.54
CA ASP A 143 -10.29 -2.07 0.47
C ASP A 143 -11.71 -2.23 1.01
N VAL A 144 -12.70 -2.04 0.15
CA VAL A 144 -14.13 -2.05 0.48
C VAL A 144 -14.82 -3.20 -0.20
N GLY A 145 -15.49 -4.04 0.60
CA GLY A 145 -16.27 -5.16 0.10
C GLY A 145 -17.43 -4.67 -0.80
N PRO A 146 -17.49 -5.12 -2.04
CA PRO A 146 -18.45 -4.58 -3.03
C PRO A 146 -19.89 -5.01 -2.75
N ARG A 147 -20.11 -6.01 -1.91
CA ARG A 147 -21.46 -6.55 -1.61
C ARG A 147 -21.99 -6.10 -0.26
N THR A 148 -21.15 -6.09 0.76
CA THR A 148 -21.56 -5.74 2.14
C THR A 148 -21.25 -4.30 2.49
N GLY A 149 -20.29 -3.67 1.79
CA GLY A 149 -19.74 -2.38 2.19
C GLY A 149 -18.83 -2.47 3.41
N HIS A 150 -18.50 -3.68 3.89
CA HIS A 150 -17.51 -3.85 4.95
C HIS A 150 -16.16 -3.32 4.48
N VAL A 151 -15.45 -2.67 5.37
CA VAL A 151 -14.14 -2.09 5.07
C VAL A 151 -13.06 -2.96 5.72
N TYR A 152 -12.18 -3.47 4.89
CA TYR A 152 -11.03 -4.26 5.31
C TYR A 152 -9.79 -3.38 5.27
N PHE A 153 -9.02 -3.39 6.34
CA PHE A 153 -7.82 -2.55 6.42
C PHE A 153 -6.72 -3.22 7.23
N SER A 154 -5.50 -2.93 6.85
CA SER A 154 -4.32 -3.40 7.57
C SER A 154 -3.93 -2.43 8.67
N ASP A 155 -3.42 -3.00 9.77
CA ASP A 155 -2.73 -2.31 10.84
C ASP A 155 -1.33 -2.91 10.91
N ALA A 156 -0.38 -2.23 10.29
CA ALA A 156 0.88 -2.82 9.87
C ALA A 156 1.77 -3.26 11.03
N THR A 157 1.76 -2.52 12.14
CA THR A 157 2.63 -2.79 13.29
C THR A 157 2.08 -2.16 14.58
N ASP A 158 2.49 -2.69 15.74
CA ASP A 158 2.22 -2.10 17.06
C ASP A 158 3.24 -1.00 17.43
N VAL A 159 4.16 -0.66 16.53
CA VAL A 159 5.13 0.42 16.74
C VAL A 159 4.50 1.75 16.38
N LYS A 160 4.36 2.61 17.39
CA LYS A 160 3.79 3.95 17.21
C LYS A 160 4.72 4.84 16.36
N ILE A 161 4.10 5.60 15.49
CA ILE A 161 4.78 6.63 14.70
C ILE A 161 5.21 7.81 15.62
N ASP A 162 6.31 8.41 15.27
CA ASP A 162 6.83 9.61 15.94
C ASP A 162 7.35 10.61 14.89
N ARG A 163 7.65 11.82 15.31
CA ARG A 163 8.24 12.82 14.43
C ARG A 163 9.74 12.62 14.30
N ASP A 164 10.26 12.77 13.10
CA ASP A 164 11.69 12.93 12.88
C ASP A 164 12.17 14.24 13.54
N LEU A 165 13.14 14.14 14.42
CA LEU A 165 13.61 15.27 15.22
C LEU A 165 14.33 16.34 14.39
N LYS A 166 14.78 16.02 13.18
CA LYS A 166 15.50 16.96 12.29
C LYS A 166 14.56 17.70 11.39
N THR A 167 13.58 16.99 10.81
CA THR A 167 12.67 17.53 9.79
C THR A 167 11.34 17.98 10.37
N GLY A 168 10.97 17.47 11.56
CA GLY A 168 9.66 17.70 12.18
C GLY A 168 8.51 16.95 11.45
N LYS A 169 8.78 16.24 10.37
CA LYS A 169 7.81 15.42 9.64
C LYS A 169 7.54 14.12 10.39
N TRP A 170 6.39 13.47 10.10
CA TRP A 170 6.11 12.12 10.60
C TRP A 170 7.07 11.12 9.98
N ASP A 171 7.78 10.36 10.81
CA ASP A 171 8.75 9.36 10.38
C ASP A 171 8.04 8.03 10.13
N ILE A 172 7.47 7.89 8.93
CA ILE A 172 6.73 6.68 8.51
C ILE A 172 7.65 5.46 8.32
N TRP A 173 8.94 5.68 8.09
CA TRP A 173 9.89 4.61 7.81
C TRP A 173 10.42 3.94 9.08
N TYR A 174 10.53 4.67 10.18
CA TYR A 174 11.09 4.14 11.41
C TYR A 174 10.26 2.99 12.01
N PRO A 175 8.91 3.07 12.11
CA PRO A 175 8.10 1.95 12.56
C PRO A 175 8.26 0.71 11.70
N SER A 176 8.30 0.86 10.38
CA SER A 176 8.54 -0.23 9.43
C SER A 176 9.91 -0.89 9.66
N LYS A 177 11.00 -0.09 9.70
CA LYS A 177 12.35 -0.60 9.99
C LYS A 177 12.41 -1.32 11.34
N LEU A 178 11.78 -0.74 12.36
CA LEU A 178 11.79 -1.30 13.69
C LEU A 178 11.03 -2.62 13.76
N GLU A 179 9.87 -2.73 13.11
CA GLU A 179 9.12 -3.98 13.00
C GLU A 179 9.95 -5.05 12.28
N GLY A 180 10.58 -4.70 11.16
CA GLY A 180 11.50 -5.60 10.45
C GLY A 180 12.61 -6.12 11.37
N ILE A 181 13.27 -5.24 12.13
CA ILE A 181 14.32 -5.61 13.08
C ILE A 181 13.77 -6.43 14.24
N ARG A 182 12.65 -6.03 14.86
CA ARG A 182 12.03 -6.74 15.99
C ARG A 182 11.59 -8.16 15.62
N GLY A 183 10.99 -8.32 14.46
CA GLY A 183 10.46 -9.60 13.96
C GLY A 183 9.37 -10.20 14.83
N LEU A 184 8.55 -9.35 15.45
CA LEU A 184 7.48 -9.79 16.36
C LEU A 184 6.21 -10.17 15.64
N LYS A 185 6.07 -9.79 14.35
CA LYS A 185 4.91 -10.07 13.52
C LYS A 185 3.64 -9.51 14.16
N SER A 186 3.66 -8.22 14.46
CA SER A 186 2.56 -7.52 15.13
C SER A 186 1.46 -7.05 14.18
N GLY A 187 1.66 -7.21 12.86
CA GLY A 187 0.70 -6.81 11.84
C GLY A 187 -0.61 -7.57 11.90
N ARG A 188 -1.70 -6.87 11.60
CA ARG A 188 -3.08 -7.32 11.75
C ARG A 188 -3.91 -6.94 10.53
N LEU A 189 -4.97 -7.74 10.27
CA LEU A 189 -6.02 -7.41 9.33
C LEU A 189 -7.31 -7.19 10.11
N LEU A 190 -7.96 -6.06 9.89
CA LEU A 190 -9.14 -5.60 10.59
C LEU A 190 -10.30 -5.47 9.61
N ARG A 191 -11.54 -5.64 10.11
CA ARG A 191 -12.78 -5.43 9.36
C ARG A 191 -13.69 -4.47 10.11
N TYR A 192 -14.01 -3.34 9.51
CA TYR A 192 -15.02 -2.42 9.98
C TYR A 192 -16.37 -2.70 9.31
N LYS A 193 -17.44 -2.72 10.09
CA LYS A 193 -18.82 -2.93 9.66
C LYS A 193 -19.57 -1.60 9.76
N PRO A 194 -19.88 -0.94 8.63
CA PRO A 194 -20.54 0.37 8.67
C PRO A 194 -21.93 0.37 9.34
N GLU A 195 -22.63 -0.75 9.26
CA GLU A 195 -23.99 -0.90 9.79
C GLU A 195 -24.05 -0.94 11.33
N THR A 196 -22.98 -1.40 12.00
CA THR A 196 -22.91 -1.49 13.48
C THR A 196 -21.88 -0.56 14.08
N GLY A 197 -20.89 -0.10 13.29
CA GLY A 197 -19.73 0.63 13.76
C GLY A 197 -18.69 -0.26 14.46
N GLU A 198 -18.83 -1.57 14.41
CA GLU A 198 -17.91 -2.53 15.02
C GLU A 198 -16.64 -2.71 14.19
N VAL A 199 -15.54 -3.01 14.88
CA VAL A 199 -14.25 -3.37 14.26
C VAL A 199 -13.82 -4.72 14.78
N ASP A 200 -13.72 -5.70 13.88
CA ASP A 200 -13.27 -7.06 14.17
C ASP A 200 -11.77 -7.19 13.85
N LEU A 201 -11.03 -7.87 14.74
CA LEU A 201 -9.72 -8.44 14.38
C LEU A 201 -9.96 -9.76 13.67
N ILE A 202 -9.67 -9.81 12.35
CA ILE A 202 -9.93 -11.03 11.56
C ILE A 202 -8.67 -11.84 11.27
N ALA A 203 -7.49 -11.24 11.27
CA ALA A 203 -6.22 -11.97 11.19
C ALA A 203 -5.10 -11.21 11.89
N SER A 204 -4.10 -11.94 12.38
CA SER A 204 -2.91 -11.39 13.04
C SER A 204 -1.66 -12.20 12.71
N GLY A 205 -0.49 -11.69 13.08
CA GLY A 205 0.77 -12.40 12.93
C GLY A 205 1.50 -12.13 11.60
N ALA A 206 1.10 -11.13 10.84
CA ALA A 206 1.86 -10.65 9.70
C ALA A 206 3.10 -9.85 10.15
N HIS A 207 4.19 -10.00 9.44
CA HIS A 207 5.39 -9.20 9.67
C HIS A 207 5.31 -7.92 8.84
N PHE A 208 4.63 -6.90 9.36
CA PHE A 208 4.17 -5.69 8.73
C PHE A 208 3.05 -5.99 7.71
N ALA A 209 1.80 -5.99 8.17
CA ALA A 209 0.63 -6.14 7.31
C ALA A 209 0.45 -4.88 6.47
N ASN A 210 0.42 -5.04 5.15
CA ASN A 210 0.38 -3.91 4.21
C ASN A 210 -0.81 -4.06 3.25
N GLY A 211 -0.63 -4.01 1.94
CA GLY A 211 -1.67 -4.00 0.94
C GLY A 211 -2.82 -4.97 1.19
N VAL A 212 -4.04 -4.54 0.93
CA VAL A 212 -5.29 -5.30 1.16
C VAL A 212 -6.12 -5.30 -0.11
N ALA A 213 -6.63 -6.47 -0.53
CA ALA A 213 -7.58 -6.57 -1.64
C ALA A 213 -8.67 -7.59 -1.33
N VAL A 214 -9.93 -7.18 -1.52
CA VAL A 214 -11.12 -7.99 -1.29
C VAL A 214 -11.56 -8.64 -2.60
N ASP A 215 -11.94 -9.90 -2.52
CA ASP A 215 -12.55 -10.60 -3.66
C ASP A 215 -13.90 -9.98 -4.06
N ALA A 216 -14.19 -9.92 -5.35
CA ALA A 216 -15.43 -9.36 -5.88
C ALA A 216 -16.70 -10.08 -5.37
N GLN A 217 -16.60 -11.35 -4.99
CA GLN A 217 -17.66 -12.12 -4.33
C GLN A 217 -17.62 -12.03 -2.81
N GLU A 218 -16.62 -11.35 -2.25
CA GLU A 218 -16.33 -11.34 -0.81
C GLU A 218 -16.19 -12.74 -0.19
N SER A 219 -15.59 -13.66 -0.94
CA SER A 219 -15.29 -15.01 -0.45
C SER A 219 -14.04 -15.01 0.41
N PHE A 220 -13.14 -14.08 0.18
CA PHE A 220 -11.88 -13.92 0.91
C PHE A 220 -11.32 -12.51 0.79
N VAL A 221 -10.32 -12.23 1.63
CA VAL A 221 -9.43 -11.06 1.54
C VAL A 221 -8.01 -11.55 1.38
N VAL A 222 -7.24 -10.95 0.49
CA VAL A 222 -5.80 -11.13 0.42
C VAL A 222 -5.10 -9.90 0.98
N PHE A 223 -3.95 -10.12 1.62
CA PHE A 223 -3.11 -9.03 2.11
C PHE A 223 -1.64 -9.43 2.09
N THR A 224 -0.76 -8.44 2.10
CA THR A 224 0.68 -8.66 2.05
C THR A 224 1.30 -8.66 3.45
N SER A 225 2.29 -9.53 3.66
CA SER A 225 3.20 -9.53 4.81
C SER A 225 4.58 -9.13 4.31
N THR A 226 4.93 -7.84 4.48
CA THR A 226 6.05 -7.17 3.83
C THR A 226 7.37 -7.90 4.04
N PHE A 227 7.79 -8.08 5.29
CA PHE A 227 9.12 -8.63 5.59
C PHE A 227 9.21 -10.15 5.49
N GLU A 228 8.09 -10.84 5.37
CA GLU A 228 8.06 -12.26 5.03
C GLU A 228 8.05 -12.49 3.51
N GLY A 229 7.75 -11.45 2.71
CA GLY A 229 7.56 -11.58 1.27
C GLY A 229 6.44 -12.56 0.93
N LYS A 230 5.31 -12.46 1.63
CA LYS A 230 4.17 -13.37 1.51
C LYS A 230 2.91 -12.63 1.13
N VAL A 231 2.09 -13.24 0.28
CA VAL A 231 0.67 -12.91 0.14
C VAL A 231 -0.13 -13.92 0.96
N MET A 232 -0.94 -13.37 1.86
CA MET A 232 -1.80 -14.10 2.78
C MET A 232 -3.23 -14.03 2.30
N LYS A 233 -4.03 -15.08 2.52
CA LYS A 233 -5.46 -15.14 2.20
C LYS A 233 -6.25 -15.52 3.43
N TYR A 234 -7.23 -14.69 3.79
CA TYR A 234 -8.20 -14.97 4.84
C TYR A 234 -9.56 -15.30 4.22
N HIS A 235 -10.12 -16.44 4.55
CA HIS A 235 -11.40 -16.90 4.02
C HIS A 235 -12.56 -16.25 4.79
N LEU A 236 -13.42 -15.51 4.08
CA LEU A 236 -14.59 -14.85 4.64
C LEU A 236 -15.82 -15.76 4.69
N THR A 237 -15.89 -16.75 3.79
CA THR A 237 -17.02 -17.66 3.66
C THR A 237 -16.56 -19.06 3.22
N GLY A 238 -17.50 -20.03 3.22
CA GLY A 238 -17.27 -21.40 2.76
C GLY A 238 -16.66 -22.31 3.82
N GLU A 239 -16.20 -23.49 3.40
CA GLU A 239 -15.67 -24.53 4.30
C GLU A 239 -14.42 -24.10 5.09
N LYS A 240 -13.69 -23.11 4.58
CA LYS A 240 -12.49 -22.59 5.22
C LYS A 240 -12.72 -21.24 5.91
N GLU A 241 -13.96 -20.83 6.13
CA GLU A 241 -14.28 -19.57 6.82
C GLU A 241 -13.46 -19.41 8.11
N GLY A 242 -12.88 -18.24 8.31
CA GLY A 242 -12.02 -17.92 9.45
C GLY A 242 -10.59 -18.45 9.36
N GLN A 243 -10.22 -19.17 8.31
CA GLN A 243 -8.86 -19.69 8.14
C GLN A 243 -7.97 -18.71 7.39
N LEU A 244 -6.72 -18.61 7.85
CA LEU A 244 -5.65 -17.84 7.22
C LEU A 244 -4.63 -18.79 6.58
N GLU A 245 -4.30 -18.58 5.31
CA GLU A 245 -3.30 -19.35 4.59
C GLU A 245 -2.30 -18.45 3.85
N THR A 246 -1.07 -18.95 3.66
CA THR A 246 -0.09 -18.32 2.78
C THR A 246 -0.32 -18.86 1.37
N ILE A 247 -0.54 -17.98 0.40
CA ILE A 247 -0.84 -18.38 -0.99
C ILE A 247 0.31 -18.14 -1.96
N LEU A 248 1.20 -17.19 -1.68
CA LEU A 248 2.39 -16.90 -2.51
C LEU A 248 3.56 -16.50 -1.62
N THR A 249 4.76 -16.88 -2.08
CA THR A 249 6.06 -16.57 -1.47
C THR A 249 7.11 -16.29 -2.54
N ASP A 250 8.34 -16.04 -2.09
CA ASP A 250 9.55 -16.01 -2.95
C ASP A 250 9.61 -14.87 -3.97
N PHE A 251 9.06 -13.72 -3.59
CA PHE A 251 9.20 -12.50 -4.38
C PHE A 251 10.64 -11.95 -4.31
N PRO A 252 11.11 -11.26 -5.38
CA PRO A 252 12.44 -10.64 -5.40
C PRO A 252 12.52 -9.37 -4.56
N GLY A 253 11.38 -8.77 -4.18
CA GLY A 253 11.26 -7.59 -3.34
C GLY A 253 10.43 -7.84 -2.09
N PHE A 254 10.51 -6.93 -1.14
CA PHE A 254 9.54 -6.82 -0.05
C PHE A 254 8.21 -6.35 -0.63
N LEU A 255 7.11 -6.91 -0.11
CA LEU A 255 5.78 -6.62 -0.63
C LEU A 255 5.19 -5.38 0.07
N ASP A 256 4.39 -4.65 -0.68
CA ASP A 256 3.68 -3.46 -0.22
C ASP A 256 2.22 -3.55 -0.67
N GLY A 257 1.65 -2.55 -1.31
CA GLY A 257 0.28 -2.54 -1.79
C GLY A 257 -0.04 -3.72 -2.72
N ILE A 258 -1.28 -4.18 -2.68
CA ILE A 258 -1.85 -5.18 -3.58
C ILE A 258 -3.22 -4.69 -4.06
N ASP A 259 -3.48 -4.79 -5.36
CA ASP A 259 -4.80 -4.57 -5.95
C ASP A 259 -5.09 -5.65 -6.98
N CYS A 260 -6.36 -5.90 -7.27
CA CYS A 260 -6.75 -6.92 -8.24
C CYS A 260 -7.51 -6.30 -9.41
N SER A 261 -7.34 -6.89 -10.61
CA SER A 261 -8.00 -6.43 -11.83
C SER A 261 -9.53 -6.43 -11.70
N PHE A 262 -10.19 -5.58 -12.48
CA PHE A 262 -11.65 -5.48 -12.50
C PHE A 262 -12.34 -6.80 -12.79
N ASP A 263 -11.73 -7.66 -13.62
CA ASP A 263 -12.24 -9.00 -13.93
C ASP A 263 -11.82 -10.06 -12.89
N SER A 264 -11.07 -9.63 -11.88
CA SER A 264 -10.52 -10.50 -10.83
C SER A 264 -9.66 -11.66 -11.32
N SER A 265 -9.12 -11.60 -12.54
CA SER A 265 -8.24 -12.65 -13.07
C SER A 265 -6.78 -12.49 -12.65
N LEU A 266 -6.36 -11.26 -12.44
CA LEU A 266 -5.01 -10.88 -12.05
C LEU A 266 -5.02 -10.12 -10.73
N CYS A 267 -3.91 -10.16 -10.01
CA CYS A 267 -3.59 -9.21 -8.96
C CYS A 267 -2.19 -8.65 -9.16
N PHE A 268 -1.97 -7.45 -8.68
CA PHE A 268 -0.77 -6.68 -8.84
C PHE A 268 -0.19 -6.40 -7.47
N VAL A 269 1.10 -6.66 -7.29
CA VAL A 269 1.77 -6.50 -5.98
C VAL A 269 2.94 -5.55 -6.14
N ALA A 270 2.91 -4.46 -5.41
CA ALA A 270 3.97 -3.47 -5.35
C ALA A 270 5.16 -3.97 -4.53
N MET A 271 6.37 -3.58 -4.93
CA MET A 271 7.62 -3.94 -4.26
C MET A 271 8.53 -2.71 -4.17
N PRO A 272 8.59 -2.03 -3.01
CA PRO A 272 9.37 -0.80 -2.83
C PRO A 272 10.87 -1.03 -2.67
N ALA A 273 11.28 -2.22 -2.27
CA ALA A 273 12.68 -2.51 -1.95
C ALA A 273 13.06 -3.95 -2.34
N PRO A 274 14.33 -4.20 -2.73
CA PRO A 274 14.79 -5.54 -3.06
C PRO A 274 14.91 -6.39 -1.80
N ALA A 275 14.41 -7.63 -1.85
CA ALA A 275 14.59 -8.60 -0.79
C ALA A 275 15.96 -9.31 -0.95
N THR A 276 17.04 -8.61 -0.63
CA THR A 276 18.40 -9.17 -0.78
C THR A 276 18.63 -10.36 0.14
N PRO A 277 19.55 -11.30 -0.22
CA PRO A 277 19.85 -12.44 0.63
C PRO A 277 20.27 -12.03 2.05
N GLU A 278 20.98 -10.92 2.20
CA GLU A 278 21.46 -10.41 3.50
C GLU A 278 20.27 -9.95 4.36
N LEU A 279 19.31 -9.23 3.78
CA LEU A 279 18.09 -8.80 4.48
C LEU A 279 17.21 -10.00 4.82
N LYS A 280 17.02 -10.93 3.89
CA LYS A 280 16.30 -12.18 4.16
C LYS A 280 16.97 -12.98 5.29
N ALA A 281 18.30 -13.06 5.30
CA ALA A 281 19.05 -13.72 6.36
C ALA A 281 18.85 -13.01 7.71
N LEU A 282 18.88 -11.67 7.75
CA LEU A 282 18.64 -10.90 8.97
C LEU A 282 17.27 -11.22 9.59
N PHE A 283 16.22 -11.29 8.76
CA PHE A 283 14.88 -11.62 9.21
C PHE A 283 14.70 -13.11 9.56
N ALA A 284 15.53 -13.99 9.04
CA ALA A 284 15.49 -15.43 9.26
C ALA A 284 16.41 -15.94 10.38
N ILE A 285 17.15 -15.06 11.09
CA ILE A 285 18.12 -15.48 12.10
C ILE A 285 17.52 -16.45 13.14
N ARG A 286 18.15 -17.61 13.28
CA ARG A 286 17.89 -18.64 14.29
C ARG A 286 19.25 -19.06 14.90
N PRO A 287 19.40 -19.41 16.18
CA PRO A 287 18.38 -19.56 17.22
C PRO A 287 18.00 -18.25 17.90
N ALA A 288 16.90 -18.30 18.64
CA ALA A 288 16.24 -17.13 19.22
C ALA A 288 17.14 -16.23 20.09
N ILE A 289 18.08 -16.79 20.84
CA ILE A 289 18.97 -16.02 21.74
C ILE A 289 19.89 -15.11 20.92
N LEU A 290 20.57 -15.64 19.89
CA LEU A 290 21.46 -14.87 19.03
C LEU A 290 20.67 -13.82 18.23
N SER A 291 19.52 -14.21 17.72
CA SER A 291 18.61 -13.30 17.03
C SER A 291 18.18 -12.13 17.94
N ARG A 292 17.77 -12.41 19.19
CA ARG A 292 17.41 -11.37 20.16
C ARG A 292 18.56 -10.42 20.45
N LEU A 293 19.77 -10.92 20.67
CA LEU A 293 20.94 -10.09 20.92
C LEU A 293 21.25 -9.16 19.75
N ILE A 294 21.32 -9.68 18.52
CA ILE A 294 21.60 -8.89 17.32
C ILE A 294 20.50 -7.83 17.11
N ARG A 295 19.24 -8.23 17.21
CA ARG A 295 18.09 -7.33 17.07
C ARG A 295 18.10 -6.23 18.14
N THR A 296 18.44 -6.56 19.39
CA THR A 296 18.57 -5.57 20.47
C THR A 296 19.66 -4.56 20.15
N ILE A 297 20.83 -5.01 19.67
CA ILE A 297 21.92 -4.11 19.26
C ILE A 297 21.46 -3.20 18.12
N LEU A 298 20.80 -3.74 17.09
CA LEU A 298 20.29 -2.95 15.96
C LEU A 298 19.24 -1.93 16.40
N MET A 299 18.35 -2.27 17.34
CA MET A 299 17.36 -1.33 17.90
C MET A 299 17.99 -0.21 18.73
N LEU A 300 19.17 -0.45 19.31
CA LEU A 300 19.89 0.58 20.08
C LEU A 300 20.71 1.52 19.18
N LEU A 301 20.83 1.23 17.89
CA LEU A 301 21.50 2.13 16.97
C LEU A 301 20.71 3.45 16.83
N PRO A 302 21.40 4.59 16.74
CA PRO A 302 20.76 5.83 16.33
C PRO A 302 20.01 5.67 15.01
N ARG A 303 18.83 6.30 14.86
CA ARG A 303 17.98 6.20 13.66
C ARG A 303 18.76 6.37 12.35
N GLY A 304 19.74 7.28 12.30
CA GLY A 304 20.57 7.52 11.11
C GLY A 304 21.65 6.46 10.82
N LEU A 305 21.82 5.45 11.69
CA LEU A 305 22.76 4.33 11.48
C LEU A 305 22.03 3.02 11.14
N THR A 306 20.71 3.02 11.12
CA THR A 306 19.93 1.87 10.63
C THR A 306 20.09 1.78 9.11
N PRO A 307 20.35 0.58 8.55
CA PRO A 307 20.49 0.42 7.10
C PRO A 307 19.23 0.90 6.36
N ASP A 308 19.42 1.68 5.30
CA ASP A 308 18.37 2.01 4.35
C ASP A 308 18.29 0.96 3.25
N ALA A 309 17.09 0.75 2.73
CA ALA A 309 16.91 -0.06 1.55
C ALA A 309 17.54 0.63 0.32
N LYS A 310 18.12 -0.18 -0.57
CA LYS A 310 18.63 0.36 -1.85
C LYS A 310 17.45 0.86 -2.68
N PRO A 311 17.63 1.93 -3.49
CA PRO A 311 16.65 2.35 -4.46
C PRO A 311 16.22 1.17 -5.35
N TYR A 312 14.92 1.00 -5.48
CA TYR A 312 14.34 -0.10 -6.26
C TYR A 312 12.86 0.20 -6.50
N GLY A 313 12.34 -0.21 -7.63
CA GLY A 313 10.90 -0.22 -7.90
C GLY A 313 10.51 -1.52 -8.59
N GLY A 314 9.48 -2.19 -8.11
CA GLY A 314 9.01 -3.43 -8.71
C GLY A 314 7.49 -3.60 -8.63
N VAL A 315 6.94 -4.32 -9.61
CA VAL A 315 5.55 -4.78 -9.64
C VAL A 315 5.50 -6.23 -10.09
N ALA A 316 4.85 -7.07 -9.33
CA ALA A 316 4.56 -8.44 -9.73
C ALA A 316 3.12 -8.56 -10.22
N ILE A 317 2.93 -9.17 -11.38
CA ILE A 317 1.62 -9.56 -11.91
C ILE A 317 1.39 -11.02 -11.52
N VAL A 318 0.32 -11.24 -10.78
CA VAL A 318 -0.06 -12.54 -10.25
C VAL A 318 -1.32 -13.02 -10.96
N HIS A 319 -1.24 -14.18 -11.58
CA HIS A 319 -2.43 -14.89 -12.04
C HIS A 319 -3.11 -15.55 -10.85
N ARG A 320 -4.36 -15.19 -10.62
CA ARG A 320 -5.12 -15.61 -9.43
C ARG A 320 -5.49 -17.10 -9.46
N GLY A 321 -5.74 -17.66 -10.67
CA GLY A 321 -6.39 -18.96 -10.79
C GLY A 321 -7.80 -18.93 -10.19
N ASP A 322 -8.41 -20.11 -10.04
CA ASP A 322 -9.72 -20.18 -9.38
C ASP A 322 -9.59 -19.84 -7.90
N GLU A 323 -10.08 -18.68 -7.49
CA GLU A 323 -10.13 -18.20 -6.09
C GLU A 323 -8.78 -18.31 -5.33
N PHE A 324 -7.65 -18.08 -6.00
CA PHE A 324 -6.32 -18.32 -5.46
C PHE A 324 -6.05 -19.77 -5.00
N SER A 325 -6.69 -20.74 -5.64
CA SER A 325 -6.38 -22.14 -5.36
C SER A 325 -4.99 -22.56 -5.86
N LYS A 326 -4.54 -21.96 -6.97
CA LYS A 326 -3.20 -22.15 -7.57
C LYS A 326 -2.65 -20.85 -8.14
N PRO A 327 -2.41 -19.84 -7.33
CA PRO A 327 -1.89 -18.57 -7.82
C PRO A 327 -0.46 -18.76 -8.33
N SER A 328 -0.07 -17.96 -9.33
CA SER A 328 1.29 -17.97 -9.85
C SER A 328 1.71 -16.58 -10.29
N VAL A 329 2.97 -16.25 -10.09
CA VAL A 329 3.55 -15.03 -10.63
C VAL A 329 3.67 -15.18 -12.13
N LYS A 330 2.95 -14.36 -12.89
CA LYS A 330 2.94 -14.35 -14.36
C LYS A 330 4.13 -13.56 -14.90
N GLN A 331 4.37 -12.39 -14.33
CA GLN A 331 5.37 -11.43 -14.79
C GLN A 331 5.83 -10.56 -13.62
N ILE A 332 7.10 -10.15 -13.66
CA ILE A 332 7.65 -9.13 -12.78
C ILE A 332 8.23 -8.01 -13.63
N TYR A 333 7.82 -6.79 -13.37
CA TYR A 333 8.44 -5.57 -13.89
C TYR A 333 9.25 -4.93 -12.79
N GLN A 334 10.49 -4.53 -13.06
CA GLN A 334 11.34 -3.92 -12.05
C GLN A 334 12.29 -2.87 -12.60
N ASP A 335 12.59 -1.88 -11.79
CA ASP A 335 13.75 -1.01 -11.90
C ASP A 335 14.71 -1.32 -10.74
N PRO A 336 15.71 -2.16 -10.98
CA PRO A 336 16.65 -2.55 -9.92
C PRO A 336 17.58 -1.42 -9.48
N THR A 337 17.58 -0.30 -10.20
CA THR A 337 18.39 0.89 -9.90
C THR A 337 17.59 1.98 -9.19
N GLY A 338 16.26 1.96 -9.34
CA GLY A 338 15.37 2.99 -8.85
C GLY A 338 15.56 4.36 -9.51
N ILE A 339 16.18 4.40 -10.71
CA ILE A 339 16.44 5.66 -11.44
C ILE A 339 15.18 6.14 -12.15
N ASP A 340 14.49 5.23 -12.83
CA ASP A 340 13.27 5.57 -13.57
C ASP A 340 12.07 5.73 -12.63
N ILE A 341 11.92 4.81 -11.69
CA ILE A 341 10.91 4.85 -10.63
C ILE A 341 11.42 4.09 -9.41
N SER A 342 11.27 4.66 -8.23
CA SER A 342 11.72 4.02 -6.99
C SER A 342 10.60 3.93 -5.96
N VAL A 343 10.75 2.99 -5.03
CA VAL A 343 9.87 2.83 -3.88
C VAL A 343 8.40 2.75 -4.31
N ILE A 344 8.10 1.82 -5.26
CA ILE A 344 6.71 1.58 -5.67
C ILE A 344 6.01 0.92 -4.50
N THR A 345 5.10 1.67 -3.86
CA THR A 345 4.32 1.25 -2.70
C THR A 345 2.88 0.91 -3.05
N GLY A 346 2.30 1.61 -4.05
CA GLY A 346 0.95 1.35 -4.54
C GLY A 346 0.94 0.91 -6.00
N VAL A 347 -0.03 0.08 -6.37
CA VAL A 347 -0.33 -0.33 -7.74
C VAL A 347 -1.82 -0.51 -7.90
N THR A 348 -2.40 0.09 -8.94
CA THR A 348 -3.85 0.00 -9.21
C THR A 348 -4.08 -0.09 -10.71
N GLU A 349 -4.99 -0.96 -11.14
CA GLU A 349 -5.43 -0.98 -12.54
C GLU A 349 -6.39 0.19 -12.81
N GLY A 350 -6.08 0.98 -13.81
CA GLY A 350 -6.95 2.06 -14.26
C GLY A 350 -8.06 1.60 -15.21
N PRO A 351 -9.07 2.45 -15.46
CA PRO A 351 -10.17 2.14 -16.38
C PRO A 351 -9.71 1.89 -17.82
N ASP A 352 -8.50 2.31 -18.18
CA ASP A 352 -7.86 2.10 -19.49
C ASP A 352 -7.07 0.78 -19.58
N GLY A 353 -7.10 -0.05 -18.53
CA GLY A 353 -6.43 -1.34 -18.46
C GLY A 353 -4.91 -1.24 -18.25
N LYS A 354 -4.39 -0.07 -17.87
CA LYS A 354 -2.98 0.11 -17.52
C LYS A 354 -2.80 0.11 -16.00
N LEU A 355 -1.58 -0.17 -15.55
CA LEU A 355 -1.23 -0.08 -14.13
C LEU A 355 -0.71 1.32 -13.80
N TYR A 356 -1.30 1.89 -12.78
CA TYR A 356 -0.88 3.14 -12.19
C TYR A 356 -0.06 2.84 -10.94
N LEU A 357 1.16 3.37 -10.89
CA LEU A 357 2.17 3.04 -9.89
C LEU A 357 2.39 4.24 -8.97
N GLY A 358 2.04 4.06 -7.72
CA GLY A 358 2.24 5.04 -6.67
C GLY A 358 3.57 4.84 -5.94
N SER A 359 4.05 5.90 -5.33
CA SER A 359 5.31 5.88 -4.58
C SER A 359 5.30 6.92 -3.47
N LEU A 360 5.81 6.54 -2.30
CA LEU A 360 6.03 7.48 -1.19
C LEU A 360 7.17 8.48 -1.44
N HIS A 361 7.97 8.28 -2.49
CA HIS A 361 9.19 9.05 -2.75
C HIS A 361 9.12 9.96 -3.98
N ASN A 362 8.31 9.58 -4.97
CA ASN A 362 8.29 10.29 -6.24
C ASN A 362 7.36 11.52 -6.17
N ASP A 363 7.56 12.46 -7.10
CA ASP A 363 6.70 13.60 -7.39
C ASP A 363 5.93 13.41 -8.72
N PHE A 364 5.77 12.15 -9.13
CA PHE A 364 5.06 11.74 -10.33
C PHE A 364 4.37 10.39 -10.11
N ILE A 365 3.41 10.07 -10.96
CA ILE A 365 2.76 8.76 -11.03
C ILE A 365 3.35 7.98 -12.19
N GLY A 366 3.76 6.73 -11.96
CA GLY A 366 4.14 5.82 -13.03
C GLY A 366 2.91 5.23 -13.71
N VAL A 367 2.96 5.04 -15.02
CA VAL A 367 1.94 4.31 -15.78
C VAL A 367 2.63 3.22 -16.58
N LEU A 368 2.24 1.99 -16.36
CA LEU A 368 2.80 0.81 -17.01
C LEU A 368 1.77 0.16 -17.92
N ASP A 369 2.10 0.08 -19.21
CA ASP A 369 1.40 -0.79 -20.14
C ASP A 369 1.97 -2.20 -19.98
N TYR A 370 1.17 -3.11 -19.41
CA TYR A 370 1.62 -4.45 -19.04
C TYR A 370 1.07 -5.56 -19.95
N GLN A 371 0.26 -5.22 -20.94
CA GLN A 371 -0.36 -6.15 -21.90
C GLN A 371 0.55 -6.49 -23.07
#